data_30f26a02812a0ccd4c0e1625c32bee66
#
_entry.id   30f26a02812a0ccd4c0e1625c32bee66
#
_cell.length_a   1.000
_cell.length_b   1.000
_cell.length_c   1.000
_cell.angle_alpha   90.00
_cell.angle_beta   90.00
_cell.angle_gamma   90.00
#
_symmetry.space_group_name_H-M   'P 1'
#
loop_
_entity.id
_entity.type
_entity.pdbx_description
1 polymer ?
#
loop_
_entity_poly.entity_id
_entity_poly.type
_entity_poly.pdbx_seq_one_letter_code
_entity_poly.pdbx_strand_id
1 'polypeptide(L)'
;ISILQLLRSLVGGATSWARVIFEPEVERVCTLVARELELIGSMNIQLRLTKDGPRIFEINPRFSSTIYMRYLIGFNDLIWSINDCLGIESHFPEIPLGIELVRVFDAKFLVPVDGDML
;
A
#
# COMPACT_ATOMS: atom_id res chain seq x y z
N ILE A 1 -0.15 11.28 9.67
CA ILE A 1 -0.76 10.44 8.62
C ILE A 1 0.14 10.52 7.39
N SER A 2 0.50 9.38 6.83
CA SER A 2 1.23 9.27 5.57
C SER A 2 0.34 8.55 4.55
N ILE A 3 0.19 9.10 3.36
CA ILE A 3 -0.70 8.58 2.32
C ILE A 3 0.12 8.32 1.06
N LEU A 4 -0.01 7.12 0.50
CA LEU A 4 0.51 6.77 -0.82
C LEU A 4 -0.66 6.54 -1.76
N GLN A 5 -0.71 7.30 -2.84
CA GLN A 5 -1.73 7.18 -3.87
C GLN A 5 -1.20 6.37 -5.05
N LEU A 6 -1.91 5.30 -5.39
CA LEU A 6 -1.56 4.42 -6.50
C LEU A 6 -2.70 4.35 -7.51
N LEU A 7 -2.46 4.85 -8.72
CA LEU A 7 -3.27 4.47 -9.88
C LEU A 7 -2.88 3.04 -10.27
N ARG A 8 -3.86 2.15 -10.39
CA ARG A 8 -3.59 0.72 -10.55
C ARG A 8 -4.49 0.02 -11.55
N SER A 9 -4.01 -1.08 -12.09
CA SER A 9 -4.81 -2.08 -12.78
C SER A 9 -4.81 -3.41 -12.03
N LEU A 10 -5.88 -4.18 -12.20
CA LEU A 10 -6.09 -5.46 -11.53
C LEU A 10 -6.07 -6.61 -12.53
N VAL A 11 -5.49 -7.73 -12.10
CA VAL A 11 -5.63 -9.04 -12.76
C VAL A 11 -5.94 -10.06 -11.67
N GLY A 12 -7.04 -10.81 -11.84
CA GLY A 12 -7.47 -11.78 -10.84
C GLY A 12 -7.71 -11.19 -9.44
N GLY A 13 -8.18 -9.95 -9.36
CA GLY A 13 -8.44 -9.25 -8.09
C GLY A 13 -7.20 -8.69 -7.40
N ALA A 14 -6.01 -8.93 -7.92
CA ALA A 14 -4.76 -8.38 -7.39
C ALA A 14 -4.21 -7.26 -8.28
N THR A 15 -3.52 -6.29 -7.68
CA THR A 15 -2.83 -5.25 -8.44
C THR A 15 -1.73 -5.87 -9.29
N SER A 16 -1.80 -5.72 -10.60
CA SER A 16 -0.80 -6.17 -11.56
C SER A 16 0.19 -5.07 -11.94
N TRP A 17 -0.28 -3.84 -12.02
CA TRP A 17 0.49 -2.64 -12.32
C TRP A 17 0.00 -1.50 -11.45
N ALA A 18 0.90 -0.62 -11.06
CA ALA A 18 0.58 0.59 -10.34
C ALA A 18 1.53 1.73 -10.71
N ARG A 19 1.04 2.96 -10.62
CA ARG A 19 1.84 4.18 -10.75
C ARG A 19 1.59 5.09 -9.56
N VAL A 20 2.65 5.63 -8.99
CA VAL A 20 2.56 6.64 -7.94
C VAL A 20 2.04 7.95 -8.54
N ILE A 21 0.93 8.43 -8.00
CA ILE A 21 0.27 9.67 -8.41
C ILE A 21 0.02 10.57 -7.20
N PHE A 22 -0.38 11.79 -7.45
CA PHE A 22 -0.87 12.69 -6.42
C PHE A 22 -2.10 13.44 -6.93
N GLU A 23 -3.22 13.26 -6.24
CA GLU A 23 -4.48 13.95 -6.46
C GLU A 23 -4.90 14.64 -5.15
N PRO A 24 -4.94 15.99 -5.10
CA PRO A 24 -5.22 16.72 -3.87
C PRO A 24 -6.55 16.34 -3.21
N GLU A 25 -7.60 16.10 -3.99
CA GLU A 25 -8.91 15.71 -3.46
C GLU A 25 -8.89 14.30 -2.87
N VAL A 26 -8.11 13.37 -3.41
CA VAL A 26 -7.89 12.04 -2.83
C VAL A 26 -7.18 12.17 -1.49
N GLU A 27 -6.12 12.96 -1.42
CA GLU A 27 -5.40 13.25 -0.19
C GLU A 27 -6.33 13.79 0.90
N ARG A 28 -7.13 14.80 0.55
CA ARG A 28 -8.09 15.40 1.49
C ARG A 28 -9.12 14.40 2.00
N VAL A 29 -9.73 13.64 1.11
CA VAL A 29 -10.78 12.66 1.47
C VAL A 29 -10.22 11.52 2.31
N CYS A 30 -9.06 10.98 1.95
CA CYS A 30 -8.42 9.90 2.71
C CYS A 30 -7.96 10.39 4.10
N THR A 31 -7.45 11.61 4.21
CA THR A 31 -7.09 12.21 5.50
C THR A 31 -8.32 12.37 6.40
N LEU A 32 -9.44 12.83 5.87
CA LEU A 32 -10.69 12.94 6.64
C LEU A 32 -11.16 11.59 7.14
N VAL A 33 -11.21 10.58 6.26
CA VAL A 33 -11.60 9.21 6.63
C VAL A 33 -10.70 8.65 7.74
N ALA A 34 -9.39 8.80 7.60
CA ALA A 34 -8.44 8.30 8.60
C ALA A 34 -8.65 8.96 9.99
N ARG A 35 -8.96 10.26 10.00
CA ARG A 35 -9.24 11.01 11.25
C ARG A 35 -10.56 10.64 11.87
N GLU A 36 -11.63 10.62 11.07
CA GLU A 36 -12.99 10.31 11.56
C GLU A 36 -13.12 8.88 12.11
N LEU A 37 -12.38 7.93 11.53
CA LEU A 37 -12.36 6.55 12.00
C LEU A 37 -11.34 6.30 13.12
N GLU A 38 -10.54 7.30 13.49
CA GLU A 38 -9.48 7.19 14.51
C GLU A 38 -8.60 5.94 14.32
N LEU A 39 -8.35 5.56 13.06
CA LEU A 39 -7.63 4.34 12.74
C LEU A 39 -6.14 4.49 13.01
N ILE A 40 -5.60 3.52 13.74
CA ILE A 40 -4.17 3.36 14.00
C ILE A 40 -3.66 2.21 13.13
N GLY A 41 -2.47 2.41 12.52
CA GLY A 41 -1.85 1.42 11.64
C GLY A 41 -2.19 1.62 10.16
N SER A 42 -2.03 0.57 9.37
CA SER A 42 -2.23 0.63 7.93
C SER A 42 -3.69 0.45 7.53
N MET A 43 -4.11 1.27 6.60
CA MET A 43 -5.44 1.21 5.99
C MET A 43 -5.33 1.26 4.48
N ASN A 44 -6.09 0.42 3.80
CA ASN A 44 -6.23 0.44 2.35
C ASN A 44 -7.60 1.00 1.97
N ILE A 45 -7.61 2.15 1.30
CA ILE A 45 -8.81 2.78 0.75
C ILE A 45 -8.84 2.56 -0.76
N GLN A 46 -9.94 2.01 -1.27
CA GLN A 46 -10.18 1.85 -2.70
C GLN A 46 -11.22 2.85 -3.16
N LEU A 47 -10.90 3.59 -4.19
CA LEU A 47 -11.77 4.64 -4.71
C LEU A 47 -11.67 4.76 -6.24
N ARG A 48 -12.60 5.48 -6.81
CA ARG A 48 -12.56 5.93 -8.20
C ARG A 48 -12.62 7.45 -8.28
N LEU A 49 -11.81 8.02 -9.14
CA LEU A 49 -11.97 9.41 -9.54
C LEU A 49 -13.15 9.52 -10.52
N THR A 50 -14.07 10.39 -10.21
CA THR A 50 -15.23 10.71 -11.05
C THR A 50 -15.24 12.20 -11.36
N LYS A 51 -16.08 12.64 -12.28
CA LYS A 51 -16.30 14.06 -12.56
C LYS A 51 -16.77 14.86 -11.34
N ASP A 52 -17.37 14.18 -10.36
CA ASP A 52 -17.88 14.78 -9.12
C ASP A 52 -16.93 14.54 -7.93
N GLY A 53 -15.68 14.19 -8.19
CA GLY A 53 -14.63 13.93 -7.19
C GLY A 53 -14.42 12.45 -6.86
N PRO A 54 -13.55 12.16 -5.86
CA PRO A 54 -13.26 10.80 -5.43
C PRO A 54 -14.48 10.11 -4.83
N ARG A 55 -14.72 8.86 -5.22
CA ARG A 55 -15.78 8.00 -4.67
C ARG A 55 -15.18 6.74 -4.07
N ILE A 56 -15.20 6.67 -2.74
CA ILE A 56 -14.74 5.49 -2.00
C ILE A 56 -15.79 4.39 -2.13
N PHE A 57 -15.35 3.17 -2.40
CA PHE A 57 -16.21 1.99 -2.45
C PHE A 57 -15.75 0.86 -1.52
N GLU A 58 -14.52 0.94 -0.99
CA GLU A 58 -14.01 -0.07 -0.06
C GLU A 58 -12.95 0.53 0.87
N ILE A 59 -13.05 0.20 2.17
CA ILE A 59 -12.07 0.55 3.19
C ILE A 59 -11.67 -0.73 3.91
N ASN A 60 -10.39 -1.04 3.91
CA ASN A 60 -9.83 -2.21 4.58
C ASN A 60 -8.81 -1.76 5.64
N PRO A 61 -9.12 -1.88 6.94
CA PRO A 61 -8.20 -1.52 8.02
C PRO A 61 -7.14 -2.61 8.20
N ARG A 62 -6.38 -2.87 7.17
CA ARG A 62 -5.33 -3.88 7.10
C ARG A 62 -4.34 -3.59 5.99
N PHE A 63 -3.21 -4.28 6.00
CA PHE A 63 -2.26 -4.28 4.87
C PHE A 63 -2.92 -4.85 3.61
N SER A 64 -2.62 -4.26 2.47
CA SER A 64 -3.11 -4.70 1.17
C SER A 64 -2.12 -5.61 0.47
N SER A 65 -2.57 -6.27 -0.61
CA SER A 65 -1.71 -7.11 -1.45
C SER A 65 -0.55 -6.38 -2.13
N THR A 66 -0.53 -5.04 -2.08
CA THR A 66 0.56 -4.22 -2.63
C THR A 66 1.67 -3.93 -1.62
N ILE A 67 1.67 -4.56 -0.45
CA ILE A 67 2.63 -4.29 0.63
C ILE A 67 4.08 -4.39 0.15
N TYR A 68 4.43 -5.43 -0.60
CA TYR A 68 5.78 -5.60 -1.13
C TYR A 68 6.13 -4.55 -2.20
N MET A 69 5.17 -4.20 -3.06
CA MET A 69 5.35 -3.15 -4.05
C MET A 69 5.63 -1.80 -3.38
N ARG A 70 4.92 -1.48 -2.30
CA ARG A 70 5.16 -0.26 -1.50
C ARG A 70 6.51 -0.28 -0.82
N TYR A 71 6.89 -1.42 -0.24
CA TYR A 71 8.21 -1.60 0.36
C TYR A 71 9.34 -1.27 -0.61
N LEU A 72 9.27 -1.72 -1.87
CA LEU A 72 10.30 -1.50 -2.89
C LEU A 72 10.55 -0.02 -3.18
N ILE A 73 9.58 0.85 -2.97
CA ILE A 73 9.70 2.29 -3.19
C ILE A 73 9.90 3.09 -1.89
N GLY A 74 10.08 2.40 -0.76
CA GLY A 74 10.35 3.03 0.53
C GLY A 74 9.11 3.35 1.38
N PHE A 75 7.90 3.03 0.92
CA PHE A 75 6.69 3.18 1.73
C PHE A 75 6.50 1.96 2.64
N ASN A 76 7.12 2.01 3.82
CA ASN A 76 7.26 0.87 4.74
C ASN A 76 6.19 0.86 5.83
N ASP A 77 4.94 0.87 5.46
CA ASP A 77 3.80 0.94 6.40
C ASP A 77 3.74 -0.23 7.40
N LEU A 78 4.29 -1.40 7.06
CA LEU A 78 4.43 -2.51 8.00
C LEU A 78 5.39 -2.16 9.15
N ILE A 79 6.58 -1.66 8.80
CA ILE A 79 7.60 -1.27 9.80
C ILE A 79 7.07 -0.10 10.64
N TRP A 80 6.43 0.88 10.03
CA TRP A 80 5.85 2.02 10.75
C TRP A 80 4.76 1.60 11.73
N SER A 81 3.93 0.61 11.36
CA SER A 81 2.91 0.06 12.26
C SER A 81 3.53 -0.68 13.45
N ILE A 82 4.63 -1.40 13.24
CA ILE A 82 5.38 -2.05 14.33
C ILE A 82 6.02 -1.00 15.24
N ASN A 83 6.65 0.01 14.66
CA ASN A 83 7.27 1.11 15.41
C ASN A 83 6.24 1.83 16.27
N ASP A 84 5.05 2.10 15.74
CA ASP A 84 3.96 2.74 16.49
C ASP A 84 3.56 1.90 17.72
N CYS A 85 3.41 0.60 17.55
CA CYS A 85 3.13 -0.32 18.65
C CYS A 85 4.22 -0.34 19.73
N LEU A 86 5.47 -0.10 19.34
CA LEU A 86 6.63 -0.10 20.24
C LEU A 86 6.98 1.29 20.78
N GLY A 87 6.23 2.33 20.41
CA GLY A 87 6.53 3.72 20.79
C GLY A 87 7.81 4.27 20.12
N ILE A 88 8.21 3.71 18.98
CA ILE A 88 9.38 4.13 18.21
C ILE A 88 8.93 5.13 17.14
N GLU A 89 9.60 6.26 17.05
CA GLU A 89 9.34 7.24 16.01
C GLU A 89 9.68 6.71 14.62
N SER A 90 8.78 6.93 13.65
CA SER A 90 8.98 6.54 12.26
C SER A 90 9.30 7.75 11.38
N HIS A 91 10.19 7.56 10.43
CA HIS A 91 10.48 8.52 9.36
C HIS A 91 9.67 8.15 8.11
N PHE A 92 8.99 9.14 7.53
CA PHE A 92 8.20 8.99 6.32
C PHE A 92 8.91 9.65 5.15
N PRO A 93 9.56 8.89 4.25
CA PRO A 93 10.25 9.45 3.11
C PRO A 93 9.26 10.00 2.07
N GLU A 94 9.71 10.98 1.30
CA GLU A 94 9.00 11.38 0.09
C GLU A 94 9.14 10.30 -0.98
N ILE A 95 8.00 9.91 -1.54
CA ILE A 95 7.97 8.94 -2.64
C ILE A 95 7.83 9.69 -3.95
N PRO A 96 8.78 9.56 -4.90
CA PRO A 96 8.71 10.28 -6.17
C PRO A 96 7.48 9.90 -6.99
N LEU A 97 6.83 10.91 -7.56
CA LEU A 97 5.69 10.73 -8.46
C LEU A 97 6.12 10.07 -9.76
N GLY A 98 5.21 9.31 -10.36
CA GLY A 98 5.41 8.68 -11.66
C GLY A 98 6.17 7.35 -11.63
N ILE A 99 6.64 6.89 -10.45
CA ILE A 99 7.22 5.55 -10.34
C ILE A 99 6.17 4.51 -10.72
N GLU A 100 6.55 3.60 -11.58
CA GLU A 100 5.73 2.46 -11.98
C GLU A 100 6.21 1.17 -11.33
N LEU A 101 5.25 0.35 -10.94
CA LEU A 101 5.45 -0.93 -10.28
C LEU A 101 4.68 -2.01 -11.03
N VAL A 102 5.33 -3.12 -11.27
CA VAL A 102 4.72 -4.29 -11.94
C VAL A 102 4.85 -5.48 -11.01
N ARG A 103 3.74 -6.21 -10.85
CA ARG A 103 3.76 -7.48 -10.12
C ARG A 103 4.33 -8.57 -11.01
N VAL A 104 5.33 -9.26 -10.51
CA VAL A 104 5.85 -10.49 -11.11
C VAL A 104 5.56 -11.67 -10.19
N PHE A 105 5.26 -12.82 -10.79
CA PHE A 105 5.16 -14.08 -10.08
C PHE A 105 6.46 -14.82 -10.28
N ASP A 106 7.16 -15.10 -9.18
CA ASP A 106 8.39 -15.88 -9.17
C ASP A 106 8.26 -16.96 -8.10
N ALA A 107 8.65 -18.17 -8.45
CA ALA A 107 8.73 -19.30 -7.53
C ALA A 107 10.13 -19.89 -7.59
N LYS A 108 10.79 -19.96 -6.46
CA LYS A 108 12.10 -20.60 -6.32
C LYS A 108 11.93 -21.92 -5.60
N PHE A 109 12.47 -22.96 -6.19
CA PHE A 109 12.62 -24.23 -5.51
C PHE A 109 13.92 -24.21 -4.70
N LEU A 110 13.79 -24.51 -3.42
CA LEU A 110 14.94 -24.83 -2.58
C LEU A 110 15.02 -26.35 -2.53
N VAL A 111 16.02 -26.92 -3.18
CA VAL A 111 16.32 -28.35 -3.04
C VAL A 111 17.13 -28.51 -1.76
N PRO A 112 16.72 -29.31 -0.78
CA PRO A 112 17.53 -29.63 0.39
C PRO A 112 18.86 -30.22 -0.05
N VAL A 113 19.96 -29.73 0.48
CA VAL A 113 21.30 -30.14 0.07
C VAL A 113 21.61 -31.60 0.47
N ASP A 114 20.87 -32.16 1.42
CA ASP A 114 21.13 -33.49 2.00
C ASP A 114 19.94 -34.47 1.96
N GLY A 115 19.12 -34.38 0.93
CA GLY A 115 18.09 -35.41 0.70
C GLY A 115 16.96 -35.51 1.74
N ASP A 116 16.92 -34.65 2.75
CA ASP A 116 15.85 -34.58 3.73
C ASP A 116 14.68 -33.77 3.13
N MET A 117 13.89 -34.46 2.32
CA MET A 117 12.55 -34.05 2.05
C MET A 117 11.66 -34.47 3.21
N LEU A 118 11.08 -33.49 3.89
CA LEU A 118 10.00 -33.71 4.83
C LEU A 118 8.78 -34.28 4.15
#